data_ff6350a8dc287529909efc1a88df61c9
#
_entry.id   ff6350a8dc287529909efc1a88df61c9
#
_cell.length_a   1.000
_cell.length_b   1.000
_cell.length_c   1.000
_cell.angle_alpha   90.00
_cell.angle_beta   90.00
_cell.angle_gamma   90.00
#
_symmetry.space_group_name_H-M   'P 1'
#
loop_
_entity.id
_entity.type
_entity.pdbx_description
1 polymer ?
#
loop_
_entity_poly.entity_id
_entity_poly.type
_entity_poly.pdbx_seq_one_letter_code
_entity_poly.pdbx_strand_id
1 'polypeptide(L)'
;EQAPVQKGIAIVLASAISQSNAEAYANDLQSRGYDAHVYQRNKMVRVIIPCYDGEENARRRLNQMKQSGNEFKQAWITPLD
;
A
#
# COMPACT_ATOMS: atom_id res chain seq x y z
N GLU A 1 -13.75 19.85 16.82
CA GLU A 1 -13.17 19.85 16.21
C GLU A 1 -12.71 18.87 15.66
N GLN A 2 -12.36 18.80 15.00
CA GLN A 2 -11.95 17.78 14.47
C GLN A 2 -10.57 17.66 14.40
N ALA A 3 -10.11 16.55 14.66
CA ALA A 3 -8.74 16.30 14.56
C ALA A 3 -8.35 16.63 13.15
N PRO A 4 -7.20 17.18 12.97
CA PRO A 4 -6.75 17.39 11.63
C PRO A 4 -6.72 16.08 10.95
N VAL A 5 -7.28 16.06 9.81
CA VAL A 5 -7.29 14.88 9.01
C VAL A 5 -5.85 14.55 8.70
N GLN A 6 -5.37 13.51 9.31
CA GLN A 6 -4.09 13.05 8.96
C GLN A 6 -4.22 12.40 7.63
N LYS A 7 -3.59 12.97 6.67
CA LYS A 7 -3.52 12.34 5.38
C LYS A 7 -2.70 11.09 5.54
N GLY A 8 -3.30 9.98 5.30
CA GLY A 8 -2.58 8.73 5.32
C GLY A 8 -1.56 8.67 4.20
N ILE A 9 -0.64 7.74 4.33
CA ILE A 9 0.34 7.46 3.30
C ILE A 9 0.17 6.00 2.93
N ALA A 10 0.17 5.73 1.64
CA ALA A 10 0.02 4.37 1.13
C ALA A 10 1.34 3.86 0.61
N ILE A 11 1.66 2.61 0.94
CA ILE A 11 2.73 1.89 0.28
C ILE A 11 2.10 1.19 -0.91
N VAL A 12 2.47 1.59 -2.11
CA VAL A 12 1.90 1.04 -3.33
C VAL A 12 2.73 -0.15 -3.75
N LEU A 13 2.11 -1.31 -3.79
CA LEU A 13 2.78 -2.56 -4.11
C LEU A 13 2.57 -2.97 -5.56
N ALA A 14 1.43 -2.58 -6.14
CA ALA A 14 1.13 -2.85 -7.53
C ALA A 14 0.16 -1.81 -8.03
N SER A 15 0.25 -1.48 -9.31
CA SER A 15 -0.67 -0.51 -9.91
C SER A 15 -0.89 -0.88 -11.37
N ALA A 16 -1.95 -0.31 -11.95
CA ALA A 16 -2.30 -0.50 -13.36
C ALA A 16 -2.51 -1.98 -13.70
N ILE A 17 -3.14 -2.72 -12.78
CA ILE A 17 -3.44 -4.13 -12.98
C ILE A 17 -4.95 -4.30 -12.96
N SER A 18 -5.43 -5.46 -13.39
CA SER A 18 -6.86 -5.74 -13.37
C SER A 18 -7.36 -5.87 -11.94
N GLN A 19 -8.65 -5.61 -11.74
CA GLN A 19 -9.21 -5.70 -10.41
C GLN A 19 -9.10 -7.11 -9.83
N SER A 20 -9.33 -8.13 -10.64
CA SER A 20 -9.24 -9.49 -10.13
C SER A 20 -7.81 -9.84 -9.73
N ASN A 21 -6.81 -9.38 -10.47
CA ASN A 21 -5.42 -9.59 -10.08
C ASN A 21 -5.08 -8.83 -8.81
N ALA A 22 -5.61 -7.60 -8.67
CA ALA A 22 -5.37 -6.81 -7.47
C ALA A 22 -5.97 -7.50 -6.25
N GLU A 23 -7.18 -8.03 -6.37
CA GLU A 23 -7.83 -8.71 -5.26
C GLU A 23 -7.07 -9.97 -4.87
N ALA A 24 -6.62 -10.73 -5.85
CA ALA A 24 -5.86 -11.95 -5.57
C ALA A 24 -4.55 -11.61 -4.87
N TYR A 25 -3.87 -10.57 -5.33
CA TYR A 25 -2.61 -10.16 -4.72
C TYR A 25 -2.83 -9.64 -3.30
N ALA A 26 -3.87 -8.81 -3.10
CA ALA A 26 -4.17 -8.30 -1.78
C ALA A 26 -4.52 -9.44 -0.81
N ASN A 27 -5.30 -10.42 -1.26
CA ASN A 27 -5.64 -11.57 -0.44
C ASN A 27 -4.39 -12.37 -0.06
N ASP A 28 -3.50 -12.56 -1.02
CA ASP A 28 -2.26 -13.26 -0.76
C ASP A 28 -1.43 -12.53 0.30
N LEU A 29 -1.33 -11.21 0.17
CA LEU A 29 -0.57 -10.42 1.13
C LEU A 29 -1.22 -10.44 2.51
N GLN A 30 -2.54 -10.39 2.56
CA GLN A 30 -3.24 -10.49 3.84
C GLN A 30 -2.97 -11.82 4.53
N SER A 31 -2.90 -12.90 3.76
CA SER A 31 -2.61 -14.21 4.33
C SER A 31 -1.19 -14.30 4.87
N ARG A 32 -0.32 -13.43 4.39
CA ARG A 32 1.08 -13.38 4.87
C ARG A 32 1.28 -12.36 5.99
N GLY A 33 0.19 -11.73 6.46
CA GLY A 33 0.26 -10.80 7.58
C GLY A 33 0.35 -9.33 7.21
N TYR A 34 0.25 -8.99 5.93
CA TYR A 34 0.27 -7.58 5.52
C TYR A 34 -1.15 -7.04 5.48
N ASP A 35 -1.30 -5.76 5.80
CA ASP A 35 -2.61 -5.11 5.76
C ASP A 35 -2.83 -4.50 4.38
N ALA A 36 -2.89 -5.34 3.38
CA ALA A 36 -3.01 -4.91 1.99
C ALA A 36 -4.47 -4.76 1.59
N HIS A 37 -4.73 -3.75 0.78
CA HIS A 37 -6.08 -3.45 0.30
C HIS A 37 -6.03 -3.09 -1.16
N VAL A 38 -7.14 -3.31 -1.84
CA VAL A 38 -7.31 -2.86 -3.22
C VAL A 38 -7.84 -1.43 -3.17
N TYR A 39 -7.17 -0.54 -3.88
CA TYR A 39 -7.56 0.86 -3.94
C TYR A 39 -7.79 1.22 -5.39
N GLN A 40 -8.98 1.71 -5.69
CA GLN A 40 -9.32 2.09 -7.04
C GLN A 40 -9.52 3.60 -7.09
N ARG A 41 -8.79 4.25 -7.98
CA ARG A 41 -8.93 5.68 -8.18
C ARG A 41 -8.98 5.95 -9.67
N ASN A 42 -10.03 6.66 -10.10
CA ASN A 42 -10.29 6.85 -11.52
C ASN A 42 -10.41 5.47 -12.18
N LYS A 43 -9.60 5.19 -13.16
CA LYS A 43 -9.61 3.90 -13.81
C LYS A 43 -8.43 3.04 -13.41
N MET A 44 -7.69 3.46 -12.38
CA MET A 44 -6.48 2.77 -11.99
C MET A 44 -6.73 1.96 -10.73
N VAL A 45 -6.33 0.71 -10.75
CA VAL A 45 -6.46 -0.20 -9.62
C VAL A 45 -5.08 -0.42 -9.04
N ARG A 46 -4.96 -0.28 -7.73
CA ARG A 46 -3.69 -0.42 -7.02
C ARG A 46 -3.87 -1.33 -5.82
N VAL A 47 -2.80 -2.01 -5.45
CA VAL A 47 -2.74 -2.72 -4.17
C VAL A 47 -1.85 -1.91 -3.25
N ILE A 48 -2.40 -1.51 -2.11
CA ILE A 48 -1.72 -0.60 -1.19
C ILE A 48 -1.76 -1.14 0.23
N ILE A 49 -0.83 -0.66 1.04
CA ILE A 49 -0.88 -0.83 2.49
C ILE A 49 -0.98 0.58 3.07
N PRO A 50 -2.14 0.95 3.65
CA PRO A 50 -2.28 2.30 4.20
C PRO A 50 -1.53 2.43 5.51
N CYS A 51 -0.90 3.58 5.70
CA CYS A 51 -0.18 3.91 6.91
C CYS A 51 -0.65 5.27 7.40
N TYR A 52 -1.02 5.32 8.67
CA TYR A 52 -1.55 6.55 9.26
C TYR A 52 -0.67 7.09 10.37
N ASP A 53 0.51 6.50 10.56
CA ASP A 53 1.41 6.88 11.64
C ASP A 53 2.61 7.69 11.14
N GLY A 54 2.48 8.31 9.98
CA GLY A 54 3.46 9.25 9.48
C GLY A 54 4.31 8.69 8.35
N GLU A 55 4.90 9.61 7.59
CA GLU A 55 5.69 9.23 6.42
C GLU A 55 6.94 8.46 6.83
N GLU A 56 7.54 8.84 7.94
CA GLU A 56 8.76 8.20 8.39
C GLU A 56 8.53 6.72 8.70
N ASN A 57 7.43 6.42 9.36
CA ASN A 57 7.09 5.04 9.66
C ASN A 57 6.72 4.27 8.40
N ALA A 58 6.07 4.94 7.45
CA ALA A 58 5.74 4.31 6.18
C ALA A 58 7.02 3.95 5.41
N ARG A 59 8.00 4.84 5.40
CA ARG A 59 9.27 4.57 4.74
C ARG A 59 10.01 3.42 5.40
N ARG A 60 9.99 3.39 6.72
CA ARG A 60 10.66 2.31 7.46
C ARG A 60 10.02 0.96 7.13
N ARG A 61 8.70 0.94 7.09
CA ARG A 61 7.97 -0.27 6.74
C ARG A 61 8.28 -0.70 5.31
N LEU A 62 8.31 0.26 4.39
CA LEU A 62 8.64 -0.02 3.00
C LEU A 62 10.06 -0.60 2.88
N ASN A 63 11.02 -0.01 3.57
CA ASN A 63 12.39 -0.52 3.53
C ASN A 63 12.48 -1.94 4.06
N GLN A 64 11.75 -2.24 5.12
CA GLN A 64 11.73 -3.59 5.66
C GLN A 64 11.15 -4.57 4.65
N MET A 65 10.10 -4.17 3.95
CA MET A 65 9.50 -5.02 2.94
C MET A 65 10.45 -5.26 1.77
N LYS A 66 11.15 -4.21 1.35
CA LYS A 66 12.11 -4.35 0.25
C LYS A 66 13.25 -5.29 0.62
N GLN A 67 13.63 -5.30 1.88
CA GLN A 67 14.69 -6.19 2.33
C GLN A 67 14.23 -7.63 2.44
N SER A 68 12.95 -7.85 2.68
CA SER A 68 12.45 -9.19 2.90
C SER A 68 12.15 -9.96 1.62
N GLY A 69 12.09 -9.28 0.47
CA GLY A 69 11.82 -9.99 -0.77
C GLY A 69 11.96 -9.09 -1.98
N ASN A 70 12.23 -9.72 -3.12
CA ASN A 70 12.40 -8.99 -4.36
C ASN A 70 11.08 -8.48 -4.93
N GLU A 71 9.97 -9.04 -4.49
CA GLU A 71 8.68 -8.65 -5.05
C GLU A 71 8.29 -7.22 -4.70
N PHE A 72 8.93 -6.64 -3.68
CA PHE A 72 8.62 -5.27 -3.26
C PHE A 72 9.65 -4.27 -3.75
N LYS A 73 10.54 -4.65 -4.65
CA LYS A 73 11.60 -3.76 -5.10
C LYS A 73 11.09 -2.49 -5.74
N GLN A 74 9.96 -2.57 -6.41
CA GLN A 74 9.40 -1.42 -7.11
C GLN A 74 8.31 -0.73 -6.32
N ALA A 75 8.10 -1.12 -5.09
CA ALA A 75 7.09 -0.48 -4.24
C ALA A 75 7.52 0.95 -3.91
N TRP A 76 6.54 1.82 -3.76
CA TRP A 76 6.82 3.21 -3.40
C TRP A 76 5.72 3.71 -2.48
N ILE A 77 5.95 4.89 -1.89
CA ILE A 77 4.95 5.51 -1.05
C ILE A 77 4.33 6.69 -1.77
N THR A 78 3.06 6.92 -1.48
CA THR A 78 2.33 8.05 -2.05
C THR A 78 1.31 8.52 -1.01
N PRO A 79 1.00 9.83 -0.99
CA PRO A 79 -0.04 10.28 -0.07
C PRO A 79 -1.39 9.73 -0.46
N LEU A 80 -2.18 9.42 0.55
CA LEU A 80 -3.58 9.07 0.35
C LEU A 80 -4.39 10.34 0.33
N ASP A 81 -5.20 10.50 -0.66
CA ASP A 81 -6.10 11.66 -0.74
C ASP A 81 -7.46 11.33 -0.21
#